data_9728c8c67d0b9a47ccae47b2dac4f772
#
_entry.id   9728c8c67d0b9a47ccae47b2dac4f772
#
_cell.length_a   1.000
_cell.length_b   1.000
_cell.length_c   1.000
_cell.angle_alpha   90.00
_cell.angle_beta   90.00
_cell.angle_gamma   90.00
#
_symmetry.space_group_name_H-M   'P 1'
#
loop_
_entity.id
_entity.type
_entity.pdbx_description
1 polymer ?
#
loop_
_entity_poly.entity_id
_entity_poly.type
_entity_poly.pdbx_seq_one_letter_code
_entity_poly.pdbx_strand_id
1 'polypeptide(L)'
;LMRPNLLRRLSAWTLLLGYVMGANLVVAQSTSDFDFTSPGEGPYERLVIRGATMIEGAGAPPVGPVDIVVERDRIVEIRVVGYPGLPIDPNRRPPQGTQEIDASGMYILPGFIDMHAHPHTIDSGQNVPLEYVTKLWLAHGITTSRVVGAKGVDWILEMQRLADENRIASPRIQAYPVFGQDYGRPITTPEDARAWVRWVKQKGAQGIKFFGAAPPIMEAALTEARTVGLRTTEHHAQLDVTRMNVLRTSALGLTSMEHWYGLPEALFEGRVIQDYPVDYNYQNEAHRFSEAGRLWKQAAAPFSPRWN
;
A
#
# COMPACT_ATOMS: atom_id res chain seq x y z
N LEU A 1 86.61 17.31 -24.54
CA LEU A 1 87.71 17.67 -23.65
C LEU A 1 87.22 18.07 -22.27
N MET A 2 87.68 17.27 -21.31
CA MET A 2 87.88 17.57 -19.87
C MET A 2 86.66 17.75 -18.96
N ARG A 3 86.53 16.77 -18.07
CA ARG A 3 86.10 16.85 -16.66
C ARG A 3 86.98 17.84 -15.85
N PRO A 4 86.79 18.07 -14.51
CA PRO A 4 85.84 17.47 -13.51
C PRO A 4 85.41 18.45 -12.34
N ASN A 5 84.62 17.86 -11.40
CA ASN A 5 84.64 18.06 -9.93
C ASN A 5 84.01 19.33 -9.35
N LEU A 6 83.27 19.36 -8.28
CA LEU A 6 83.40 18.78 -6.94
C LEU A 6 82.16 19.13 -6.10
N LEU A 7 81.71 18.13 -5.38
CA LEU A 7 81.07 18.12 -4.08
C LEU A 7 80.74 19.48 -3.36
N ARG A 8 79.51 19.65 -2.92
CA ARG A 8 79.25 20.00 -1.53
C ARG A 8 77.83 19.52 -1.10
N ARG A 9 77.81 18.71 -0.04
CA ARG A 9 76.68 18.29 0.72
C ARG A 9 76.12 19.48 1.51
N LEU A 10 74.84 19.69 1.47
CA LEU A 10 74.10 20.38 2.55
C LEU A 10 72.78 19.65 2.80
N SER A 11 72.73 19.10 3.99
CA SER A 11 71.54 18.51 4.58
C SER A 11 70.48 19.57 4.80
N ALA A 12 69.34 19.45 4.18
CA ALA A 12 68.14 20.18 4.58
C ALA A 12 67.10 19.17 5.07
N TRP A 13 66.87 19.22 6.35
CA TRP A 13 65.77 18.56 7.02
C TRP A 13 64.50 19.23 6.59
N THR A 14 63.68 18.56 5.76
CA THR A 14 62.35 19.00 5.42
C THR A 14 61.41 18.30 6.36
N LEU A 15 60.85 19.03 7.35
CA LEU A 15 59.74 18.62 8.14
C LEU A 15 58.51 18.37 7.24
N LEU A 16 58.14 17.11 7.05
CA LEU A 16 56.86 16.74 6.47
C LEU A 16 55.81 16.88 7.57
N LEU A 17 55.08 18.00 7.63
CA LEU A 17 53.83 18.09 8.36
C LEU A 17 52.79 17.24 7.64
N GLY A 18 52.55 16.07 8.15
CA GLY A 18 51.42 15.25 7.72
C GLY A 18 50.12 15.90 8.15
N TYR A 19 49.42 16.48 7.20
CA TYR A 19 48.02 16.90 7.38
C TYR A 19 47.18 15.63 7.33
N VAL A 20 46.89 15.07 8.50
CA VAL A 20 45.88 14.02 8.62
C VAL A 20 44.54 14.69 8.44
N MET A 21 44.02 14.73 7.22
CA MET A 21 42.59 14.96 6.98
C MET A 21 41.84 13.79 7.61
N GLY A 22 41.33 14.00 8.81
CA GLY A 22 40.31 13.15 9.39
C GLY A 22 39.09 13.20 8.49
N ALA A 23 38.97 12.26 7.57
CA ALA A 23 37.69 11.98 6.95
C ALA A 23 36.74 11.55 8.07
N ASN A 24 35.93 12.46 8.57
CA ASN A 24 34.73 12.09 9.31
C ASN A 24 33.87 11.30 8.33
N LEU A 25 34.00 9.98 8.35
CA LEU A 25 32.96 9.08 7.85
C LEU A 25 31.72 9.40 8.68
N VAL A 26 30.88 10.29 8.16
CA VAL A 26 29.49 10.33 8.56
C VAL A 26 28.93 8.97 8.11
N VAL A 27 29.02 7.98 8.99
CA VAL A 27 28.20 6.78 8.87
C VAL A 27 26.77 7.32 9.01
N ALA A 28 26.11 7.48 7.88
CA ALA A 28 24.68 7.66 7.87
C ALA A 28 24.14 6.42 8.61
N GLN A 29 23.72 6.61 9.86
CA GLN A 29 22.92 5.61 10.54
C GLN A 29 21.72 5.41 9.62
N SER A 30 21.61 4.24 9.03
CA SER A 30 20.39 3.83 8.37
C SER A 30 19.35 3.71 9.48
N THR A 31 18.60 4.79 9.68
CA THR A 31 17.41 4.72 10.53
C THR A 31 16.49 3.72 9.89
N SER A 32 16.04 2.74 10.67
CA SER A 32 15.04 1.80 10.20
C SER A 32 13.80 2.58 9.74
N ASP A 33 13.17 2.19 8.63
CA ASP A 33 11.90 2.77 8.20
C ASP A 33 10.83 2.74 9.31
N PHE A 34 11.02 1.89 10.31
CA PHE A 34 10.10 1.68 11.43
C PHE A 34 10.50 2.41 12.73
N ASP A 35 11.49 3.28 12.69
CA ASP A 35 11.87 4.14 13.83
C ASP A 35 10.91 5.33 13.95
N PHE A 36 9.69 5.05 14.41
CA PHE A 36 8.66 6.06 14.63
C PHE A 36 8.96 6.85 15.92
N THR A 37 8.74 8.15 15.85
CA THR A 37 8.90 9.06 17.02
C THR A 37 7.78 8.88 18.03
N SER A 38 6.63 8.33 17.62
CA SER A 38 5.52 8.03 18.51
C SER A 38 4.81 6.75 18.07
N PRO A 39 4.46 5.87 19.03
CA PRO A 39 3.59 4.72 18.75
C PRO A 39 2.16 5.20 18.40
N GLY A 40 1.32 4.26 17.99
CA GLY A 40 -0.11 4.49 17.97
C GLY A 40 -0.68 4.66 19.38
N GLU A 41 -1.73 5.46 19.52
CA GLU A 41 -2.47 5.56 20.78
C GLU A 41 -3.51 4.43 20.90
N GLY A 42 -3.72 3.94 22.13
CA GLY A 42 -4.64 2.82 22.41
C GLY A 42 -3.98 1.44 22.22
N PRO A 43 -4.77 0.35 22.11
CA PRO A 43 -6.22 0.36 22.35
C PRO A 43 -6.57 0.71 23.81
N TYR A 44 -7.56 1.59 23.98
CA TYR A 44 -8.08 1.91 25.30
C TYR A 44 -8.95 0.76 25.83
N GLU A 45 -8.97 0.54 27.15
CA GLU A 45 -9.85 -0.44 27.76
C GLU A 45 -11.31 -0.13 27.43
N ARG A 46 -11.70 1.15 27.57
CA ARG A 46 -13.02 1.65 27.21
C ARG A 46 -12.92 3.10 26.74
N LEU A 47 -13.16 3.33 25.46
CA LEU A 47 -13.27 4.66 24.85
C LEU A 47 -14.75 4.99 24.64
N VAL A 48 -15.18 6.20 25.03
CA VAL A 48 -16.51 6.70 24.72
C VAL A 48 -16.43 7.97 23.89
N ILE A 49 -17.03 7.94 22.70
CA ILE A 49 -17.17 9.09 21.81
C ILE A 49 -18.54 9.70 22.04
N ARG A 50 -18.59 10.96 22.47
CA ARG A 50 -19.77 11.62 23.01
C ARG A 50 -20.45 12.59 22.03
N GLY A 51 -21.74 12.38 21.77
CA GLY A 51 -22.60 13.40 21.17
C GLY A 51 -22.44 13.65 19.67
N ALA A 52 -21.82 12.72 18.95
CA ALA A 52 -21.60 12.83 17.51
C ALA A 52 -22.91 12.69 16.70
N THR A 53 -22.90 13.24 15.48
CA THR A 53 -23.85 12.84 14.44
C THR A 53 -23.23 11.72 13.60
N MET A 54 -23.82 10.53 13.65
CA MET A 54 -23.31 9.34 12.97
C MET A 54 -23.85 9.23 11.54
N ILE A 55 -22.94 8.97 10.60
CA ILE A 55 -23.25 8.54 9.23
C ILE A 55 -22.69 7.12 9.07
N GLU A 56 -23.57 6.13 9.07
CA GLU A 56 -23.14 4.71 9.14
C GLU A 56 -22.55 4.13 7.85
N GLY A 57 -22.73 4.82 6.72
CA GLY A 57 -22.18 4.41 5.43
C GLY A 57 -23.03 3.38 4.64
N ALA A 58 -24.15 2.89 5.18
CA ALA A 58 -25.07 1.96 4.51
C ALA A 58 -26.22 2.66 3.75
N GLY A 59 -26.21 3.98 3.69
CA GLY A 59 -27.20 4.78 2.97
C GLY A 59 -28.38 5.28 3.82
N ALA A 60 -28.40 4.98 5.14
CA ALA A 60 -29.38 5.57 6.02
C ALA A 60 -29.11 7.06 6.29
N PRO A 61 -30.14 7.84 6.64
CA PRO A 61 -29.97 9.24 7.05
C PRO A 61 -29.05 9.37 8.27
N PRO A 62 -28.32 10.49 8.42
CA PRO A 62 -27.52 10.75 9.61
C PRO A 62 -28.37 10.65 10.90
N VAL A 63 -27.81 10.07 11.95
CA VAL A 63 -28.45 9.90 13.25
C VAL A 63 -27.61 10.54 14.34
N GLY A 64 -28.22 11.37 15.17
CA GLY A 64 -27.52 12.00 16.30
C GLY A 64 -28.45 12.80 17.20
N PRO A 65 -27.97 13.24 18.39
CA PRO A 65 -26.64 12.88 18.93
C PRO A 65 -26.56 11.42 19.39
N VAL A 66 -25.41 10.79 19.08
CA VAL A 66 -25.10 9.43 19.53
C VAL A 66 -23.86 9.40 20.42
N ASP A 67 -23.84 8.52 21.38
CA ASP A 67 -22.62 8.10 22.08
C ASP A 67 -22.20 6.72 21.58
N ILE A 68 -20.91 6.55 21.27
CA ILE A 68 -20.35 5.28 20.78
C ILE A 68 -19.36 4.77 21.81
N VAL A 69 -19.54 3.53 22.24
CA VAL A 69 -18.66 2.84 23.19
C VAL A 69 -17.79 1.84 22.44
N VAL A 70 -16.49 1.98 22.61
CA VAL A 70 -15.48 1.08 22.05
C VAL A 70 -14.74 0.43 23.23
N GLU A 71 -14.70 -0.88 23.27
CA GLU A 71 -13.89 -1.63 24.22
C GLU A 71 -12.75 -2.31 23.46
N ARG A 72 -11.53 -1.91 23.76
CA ARG A 72 -10.32 -2.29 23.04
C ARG A 72 -10.44 -1.96 21.55
N ASP A 73 -10.71 -2.95 20.70
CA ASP A 73 -10.81 -2.83 19.24
C ASP A 73 -12.24 -3.06 18.71
N ARG A 74 -13.27 -3.08 19.61
CA ARG A 74 -14.65 -3.40 19.25
C ARG A 74 -15.62 -2.28 19.63
N ILE A 75 -16.46 -1.88 18.71
CA ILE A 75 -17.65 -1.08 19.01
C ILE A 75 -18.63 -2.02 19.70
N VAL A 76 -18.89 -1.78 20.99
CA VAL A 76 -19.79 -2.61 21.81
C VAL A 76 -21.16 -1.99 21.99
N GLU A 77 -21.28 -0.67 21.81
CA GLU A 77 -22.56 0.03 21.95
C GLU A 77 -22.60 1.27 21.05
N ILE A 78 -23.75 1.53 20.40
CA ILE A 78 -24.11 2.79 19.77
C ILE A 78 -25.45 3.20 20.35
N ARG A 79 -25.51 4.31 21.07
CA ARG A 79 -26.70 4.77 21.78
C ARG A 79 -27.12 6.15 21.29
N VAL A 80 -28.37 6.27 20.83
CA VAL A 80 -29.00 7.57 20.57
C VAL A 80 -29.35 8.19 21.94
N VAL A 81 -28.71 9.31 22.26
CA VAL A 81 -28.81 9.94 23.59
C VAL A 81 -29.73 11.15 23.65
N GLY A 82 -30.21 11.63 22.51
CA GLY A 82 -31.08 12.80 22.45
C GLY A 82 -31.64 13.04 21.06
N TYR A 83 -32.08 14.27 20.84
CA TYR A 83 -32.54 14.76 19.54
C TYR A 83 -31.75 16.02 19.14
N PRO A 84 -31.53 16.26 17.85
CA PRO A 84 -30.80 17.44 17.39
C PRO A 84 -31.45 18.74 17.93
N GLY A 85 -30.59 19.63 18.48
CA GLY A 85 -31.01 20.90 19.01
C GLY A 85 -31.66 20.90 20.40
N LEU A 86 -31.81 19.73 21.03
CA LEU A 86 -32.35 19.62 22.40
C LEU A 86 -31.22 19.23 23.38
N PRO A 87 -31.33 19.67 24.67
CA PRO A 87 -30.43 19.23 25.72
C PRO A 87 -30.45 17.70 25.87
N ILE A 88 -29.27 17.10 26.03
CA ILE A 88 -29.13 15.66 26.24
C ILE A 88 -29.34 15.37 27.73
N ASP A 89 -30.28 14.44 28.06
CA ASP A 89 -30.44 13.92 29.41
C ASP A 89 -29.20 13.07 29.78
N PRO A 90 -28.44 13.46 30.83
CA PRO A 90 -27.26 12.70 31.27
C PRO A 90 -27.55 11.23 31.58
N ASN A 91 -28.76 10.92 32.04
CA ASN A 91 -29.18 9.55 32.38
C ASN A 91 -29.34 8.63 31.16
N ARG A 92 -29.41 9.20 29.97
CA ARG A 92 -29.46 8.46 28.70
C ARG A 92 -28.09 8.06 28.19
N ARG A 93 -27.03 8.63 28.74
CA ARG A 93 -25.66 8.38 28.29
C ARG A 93 -25.12 7.06 28.85
N PRO A 94 -24.26 6.33 28.09
CA PRO A 94 -23.51 5.21 28.65
C PRO A 94 -22.57 5.68 29.77
N PRO A 95 -22.19 4.79 30.70
CA PRO A 95 -21.19 5.09 31.73
C PRO A 95 -19.89 5.65 31.15
N GLN A 96 -19.14 6.34 31.97
CA GLN A 96 -17.86 6.94 31.64
C GLN A 96 -16.85 5.87 31.18
N GLY A 97 -16.02 6.22 30.20
CA GLY A 97 -14.88 5.42 29.73
C GLY A 97 -13.58 5.74 30.46
N THR A 98 -12.56 4.94 30.21
CA THR A 98 -11.18 5.27 30.60
C THR A 98 -10.62 6.41 29.77
N GLN A 99 -11.15 6.58 28.56
CA GLN A 99 -10.90 7.70 27.67
C GLN A 99 -12.22 8.18 27.07
N GLU A 100 -12.36 9.51 26.92
CA GLU A 100 -13.53 10.11 26.29
C GLU A 100 -13.13 11.12 25.24
N ILE A 101 -13.91 11.19 24.17
CA ILE A 101 -13.79 12.18 23.11
C ILE A 101 -15.13 12.93 23.03
N ASP A 102 -15.10 14.24 23.26
CA ASP A 102 -16.27 15.08 22.99
C ASP A 102 -16.35 15.34 21.48
N ALA A 103 -17.33 14.75 20.85
CA ALA A 103 -17.65 14.88 19.44
C ALA A 103 -18.94 15.68 19.20
N SER A 104 -19.36 16.48 20.19
CA SER A 104 -20.54 17.34 20.07
C SER A 104 -20.41 18.28 18.88
N GLY A 105 -21.41 18.27 17.98
CA GLY A 105 -21.39 19.05 16.74
C GLY A 105 -20.51 18.49 15.62
N MET A 106 -19.85 17.36 15.83
CA MET A 106 -19.03 16.68 14.83
C MET A 106 -19.79 15.52 14.18
N TYR A 107 -19.33 15.14 12.99
CA TYR A 107 -19.80 13.93 12.31
C TYR A 107 -18.81 12.78 12.54
N ILE A 108 -19.34 11.59 12.72
CA ILE A 108 -18.55 10.35 12.79
C ILE A 108 -18.95 9.42 11.66
N LEU A 109 -17.95 8.87 10.98
CA LEU A 109 -18.11 7.93 9.88
C LEU A 109 -17.25 6.70 10.13
N PRO A 110 -17.55 5.55 9.50
CA PRO A 110 -16.57 4.47 9.38
C PRO A 110 -15.28 4.98 8.73
N GLY A 111 -14.15 4.52 9.22
CA GLY A 111 -12.86 4.87 8.62
C GLY A 111 -12.78 4.42 7.17
N PHE A 112 -12.14 5.23 6.33
CA PHE A 112 -11.96 4.89 4.92
C PHE A 112 -10.96 3.75 4.75
N ILE A 113 -11.16 2.98 3.67
CA ILE A 113 -10.28 1.89 3.26
C ILE A 113 -9.62 2.29 1.94
N ASP A 114 -8.30 2.48 1.96
CA ASP A 114 -7.54 2.64 0.73
C ASP A 114 -7.25 1.27 0.12
N MET A 115 -7.82 1.01 -1.04
CA MET A 115 -7.70 -0.28 -1.73
C MET A 115 -6.45 -0.37 -2.63
N HIS A 116 -5.67 0.71 -2.77
CA HIS A 116 -4.47 0.73 -3.62
C HIS A 116 -3.40 1.66 -3.05
N ALA A 117 -2.85 1.26 -1.91
CA ALA A 117 -1.84 2.06 -1.23
C ALA A 117 -0.41 1.61 -1.58
N HIS A 118 0.48 2.60 -1.69
CA HIS A 118 1.92 2.41 -1.80
C HIS A 118 2.63 3.28 -0.75
N PRO A 119 3.34 2.69 0.20
CA PRO A 119 4.11 3.44 1.20
C PRO A 119 5.43 3.94 0.59
N HIS A 120 5.34 4.95 -0.27
CA HIS A 120 6.51 5.56 -0.88
C HIS A 120 7.31 6.32 0.17
N THR A 121 8.58 5.96 0.31
CA THR A 121 9.54 6.53 1.25
C THR A 121 10.81 6.97 0.52
N ILE A 122 11.84 7.35 1.28
CA ILE A 122 13.17 7.74 0.75
C ILE A 122 13.68 6.67 -0.24
N ASP A 123 13.53 5.39 0.07
CA ASP A 123 13.99 4.30 -0.79
C ASP A 123 13.24 4.20 -2.13
N SER A 124 12.03 4.74 -2.20
CA SER A 124 11.25 4.87 -3.44
C SER A 124 11.44 6.20 -4.15
N GLY A 125 12.43 6.99 -3.75
CA GLY A 125 12.71 8.30 -4.33
C GLY A 125 11.83 9.44 -3.79
N GLN A 126 11.01 9.18 -2.77
CA GLN A 126 10.26 10.19 -2.04
C GLN A 126 11.02 10.57 -0.78
N ASN A 127 11.42 11.81 -0.65
CA ASN A 127 12.23 12.26 0.51
C ASN A 127 11.35 12.47 1.76
N VAL A 128 10.64 11.43 2.18
CA VAL A 128 9.78 11.44 3.37
C VAL A 128 9.92 10.14 4.15
N PRO A 129 9.88 10.19 5.49
CA PRO A 129 9.89 8.97 6.32
C PRO A 129 8.54 8.25 6.26
N LEU A 130 8.53 6.95 6.53
CA LEU A 130 7.32 6.13 6.59
C LEU A 130 6.30 6.67 7.61
N GLU A 131 6.74 7.13 8.76
CA GLU A 131 5.90 7.73 9.79
C GLU A 131 5.06 8.90 9.25
N TYR A 132 5.65 9.76 8.41
CA TYR A 132 4.93 10.86 7.79
C TYR A 132 3.82 10.32 6.86
N VAL A 133 4.12 9.33 6.04
CA VAL A 133 3.16 8.73 5.11
C VAL A 133 1.98 8.10 5.85
N THR A 134 2.24 7.30 6.87
CA THR A 134 1.18 6.60 7.63
C THR A 134 0.33 7.57 8.45
N LYS A 135 0.93 8.58 9.06
CA LYS A 135 0.19 9.65 9.77
C LYS A 135 -0.65 10.50 8.81
N LEU A 136 -0.15 10.75 7.60
CA LEU A 136 -0.92 11.46 6.58
C LEU A 136 -2.14 10.66 6.14
N TRP A 137 -2.03 9.34 5.96
CA TRP A 137 -3.16 8.47 5.71
C TRP A 137 -4.22 8.57 6.82
N LEU A 138 -3.79 8.44 8.09
CA LEU A 138 -4.69 8.58 9.24
C LEU A 138 -5.36 9.96 9.29
N ALA A 139 -4.61 11.03 9.02
CA ALA A 139 -5.13 12.40 9.00
C ALA A 139 -6.20 12.62 7.91
N HIS A 140 -6.21 11.81 6.86
CA HIS A 140 -7.24 11.80 5.83
C HIS A 140 -8.38 10.80 6.12
N GLY A 141 -8.43 10.22 7.32
CA GLY A 141 -9.47 9.28 7.72
C GLY A 141 -9.31 7.87 7.16
N ILE A 142 -8.15 7.54 6.56
CA ILE A 142 -7.84 6.19 6.10
C ILE A 142 -7.41 5.37 7.32
N THR A 143 -8.20 4.38 7.70
CA THR A 143 -7.96 3.51 8.85
C THR A 143 -7.55 2.09 8.49
N THR A 144 -7.66 1.75 7.21
CA THR A 144 -7.17 0.50 6.63
C THR A 144 -6.58 0.77 5.26
N SER A 145 -5.41 0.21 4.97
CA SER A 145 -4.76 0.33 3.66
C SER A 145 -4.41 -1.05 3.12
N ARG A 146 -4.87 -1.34 1.91
CA ARG A 146 -4.40 -2.47 1.14
C ARG A 146 -3.12 -2.07 0.40
N VAL A 147 -1.98 -2.47 0.95
CA VAL A 147 -0.67 -2.17 0.36
C VAL A 147 -0.37 -3.18 -0.74
N VAL A 148 -0.42 -2.72 -1.99
CA VAL A 148 -0.32 -3.57 -3.19
C VAL A 148 1.06 -3.44 -3.84
N GLY A 149 2.07 -3.76 -3.08
CA GLY A 149 3.48 -3.66 -3.43
C GLY A 149 4.22 -2.68 -2.55
N ALA A 150 5.37 -3.13 -2.09
CA ALA A 150 6.25 -2.41 -1.19
C ALA A 150 7.70 -2.85 -1.44
N LYS A 151 8.61 -2.39 -0.59
CA LYS A 151 10.05 -2.62 -0.64
C LYS A 151 10.44 -4.12 -0.65
N GLY A 152 9.64 -4.99 -0.01
CA GLY A 152 9.88 -6.42 0.04
C GLY A 152 8.77 -7.16 0.79
N VAL A 153 8.79 -8.50 0.69
CA VAL A 153 7.82 -9.37 1.37
C VAL A 153 7.93 -9.23 2.90
N ASP A 154 9.13 -9.40 3.43
CA ASP A 154 9.34 -9.31 4.88
C ASP A 154 9.09 -7.89 5.41
N TRP A 155 9.42 -6.88 4.62
CA TRP A 155 9.20 -5.47 4.98
C TRP A 155 7.69 -5.15 5.13
N ILE A 156 6.85 -5.54 4.17
CA ILE A 156 5.41 -5.27 4.23
C ILE A 156 4.73 -6.05 5.36
N LEU A 157 5.19 -7.26 5.63
CA LEU A 157 4.69 -8.08 6.74
C LEU A 157 5.12 -7.52 8.10
N GLU A 158 6.32 -6.97 8.21
CA GLU A 158 6.76 -6.27 9.41
C GLU A 158 5.96 -4.99 9.63
N MET A 159 5.71 -4.19 8.60
CA MET A 159 4.82 -3.03 8.67
C MET A 159 3.44 -3.42 9.19
N GLN A 160 2.85 -4.49 8.66
CA GLN A 160 1.57 -5.00 9.11
C GLN A 160 1.62 -5.39 10.59
N ARG A 161 2.61 -6.18 10.99
CA ARG A 161 2.77 -6.65 12.37
C ARG A 161 2.89 -5.48 13.36
N LEU A 162 3.71 -4.49 13.04
CA LEU A 162 3.90 -3.31 13.89
C LEU A 162 2.65 -2.44 13.98
N ALA A 163 1.87 -2.35 12.88
CA ALA A 163 0.58 -1.66 12.88
C ALA A 163 -0.45 -2.41 13.74
N ASP A 164 -0.54 -3.73 13.61
CA ASP A 164 -1.47 -4.58 14.37
C ASP A 164 -1.14 -4.58 15.87
N GLU A 165 0.14 -4.49 16.22
CA GLU A 165 0.64 -4.37 17.61
C GLU A 165 0.56 -2.92 18.15
N ASN A 166 0.06 -1.98 17.35
CA ASN A 166 0.00 -0.54 17.69
C ASN A 166 1.36 0.08 18.05
N ARG A 167 2.44 -0.46 17.52
CA ARG A 167 3.82 0.02 17.74
C ARG A 167 4.20 1.17 16.81
N ILE A 168 3.46 1.36 15.74
CA ILE A 168 3.58 2.46 14.81
C ILE A 168 2.22 3.12 14.62
N ALA A 169 2.21 4.46 14.49
CA ALA A 169 1.00 5.21 14.14
C ALA A 169 0.68 4.99 12.65
N SER A 170 -0.16 4.01 12.35
CA SER A 170 -0.48 3.57 10.98
C SER A 170 -1.92 3.09 10.87
N PRO A 171 -2.56 3.21 9.69
CA PRO A 171 -3.72 2.39 9.38
C PRO A 171 -3.42 0.90 9.55
N ARG A 172 -4.45 0.09 9.70
CA ARG A 172 -4.33 -1.37 9.58
C ARG A 172 -3.85 -1.73 8.17
N ILE A 173 -2.83 -2.58 8.07
CA ILE A 173 -2.20 -2.92 6.79
C ILE A 173 -2.70 -4.29 6.32
N GLN A 174 -3.18 -4.33 5.07
CA GLN A 174 -3.42 -5.57 4.34
C GLN A 174 -2.27 -5.79 3.37
N ALA A 175 -1.40 -6.74 3.67
CA ALA A 175 -0.16 -6.98 2.95
C ALA A 175 -0.38 -7.81 1.68
N TYR A 176 -0.10 -7.20 0.52
CA TYR A 176 -0.14 -7.82 -0.81
C TYR A 176 1.23 -7.71 -1.49
N PRO A 177 2.18 -8.59 -1.16
CA PRO A 177 3.49 -8.63 -1.81
C PRO A 177 3.38 -8.78 -3.32
N VAL A 178 4.37 -8.27 -4.04
CA VAL A 178 4.46 -8.43 -5.50
C VAL A 178 4.84 -9.87 -5.84
N PHE A 179 4.14 -10.46 -6.81
CA PHE A 179 4.41 -11.83 -7.28
C PHE A 179 5.87 -12.00 -7.71
N GLY A 180 6.53 -12.99 -7.15
CA GLY A 180 7.95 -13.30 -7.40
C GLY A 180 8.95 -12.56 -6.52
N GLN A 181 8.52 -11.53 -5.78
CA GLN A 181 9.41 -10.75 -4.94
C GLN A 181 10.06 -11.63 -3.84
N ASP A 182 11.33 -11.39 -3.57
CA ASP A 182 12.16 -11.98 -2.51
C ASP A 182 12.24 -13.51 -2.49
N TYR A 183 11.93 -14.18 -3.61
CA TYR A 183 11.95 -15.64 -3.67
C TYR A 183 13.38 -16.24 -3.78
N GLY A 184 14.37 -15.41 -4.07
CA GLY A 184 15.77 -15.82 -4.21
C GLY A 184 16.09 -16.56 -5.52
N ARG A 185 15.10 -16.83 -6.37
CA ARG A 185 15.25 -17.41 -7.71
C ARG A 185 14.14 -16.93 -8.67
N PRO A 186 14.40 -16.92 -9.98
CA PRO A 186 13.37 -16.59 -10.97
C PRO A 186 12.21 -17.59 -10.94
N ILE A 187 11.00 -17.11 -11.22
CA ILE A 187 9.82 -17.95 -11.44
C ILE A 187 9.72 -18.19 -12.94
N THR A 188 10.11 -19.36 -13.38
CA THR A 188 10.18 -19.70 -14.80
C THR A 188 9.24 -20.83 -15.19
N THR A 189 8.70 -21.56 -14.22
CA THR A 189 7.78 -22.67 -14.43
C THR A 189 6.47 -22.49 -13.64
N PRO A 190 5.38 -23.14 -14.05
CA PRO A 190 4.15 -23.21 -13.28
C PRO A 190 4.37 -23.74 -11.85
N GLU A 191 5.30 -24.64 -11.65
CA GLU A 191 5.59 -25.20 -10.33
C GLU A 191 6.30 -24.20 -9.42
N ASP A 192 7.23 -23.39 -9.96
CA ASP A 192 7.85 -22.30 -9.22
C ASP A 192 6.77 -21.27 -8.77
N ALA A 193 5.80 -21.00 -9.65
CA ALA A 193 4.70 -20.10 -9.33
C ALA A 193 3.86 -20.60 -8.15
N ARG A 194 3.44 -21.88 -8.18
CA ARG A 194 2.71 -22.50 -7.06
C ARG A 194 3.53 -22.49 -5.78
N ALA A 195 4.82 -22.83 -5.88
CA ALA A 195 5.70 -22.86 -4.73
C ALA A 195 5.84 -21.47 -4.09
N TRP A 196 5.99 -20.40 -4.88
CA TRP A 196 6.03 -19.03 -4.38
C TRP A 196 4.71 -18.63 -3.70
N VAL A 197 3.58 -18.97 -4.30
CA VAL A 197 2.24 -18.67 -3.72
C VAL A 197 2.09 -19.34 -2.34
N ARG A 198 2.47 -20.63 -2.23
CA ARG A 198 2.46 -21.32 -0.94
C ARG A 198 3.40 -20.68 0.08
N TRP A 199 4.59 -20.29 -0.37
CA TRP A 199 5.59 -19.66 0.48
C TRP A 199 5.10 -18.32 1.03
N VAL A 200 4.56 -17.43 0.19
CA VAL A 200 4.06 -16.12 0.65
C VAL A 200 2.83 -16.27 1.56
N LYS A 201 1.99 -17.28 1.34
CA LYS A 201 0.89 -17.64 2.25
C LYS A 201 1.40 -18.05 3.62
N GLN A 202 2.42 -18.89 3.67
CA GLN A 202 3.05 -19.33 4.94
C GLN A 202 3.69 -18.16 5.70
N LYS A 203 4.17 -17.16 4.99
CA LYS A 203 4.70 -15.92 5.56
C LYS A 203 3.61 -15.03 6.19
N GLY A 204 2.33 -15.24 5.88
CA GLY A 204 1.22 -14.50 6.47
C GLY A 204 0.60 -13.40 5.60
N ALA A 205 0.95 -13.33 4.31
CA ALA A 205 0.32 -12.38 3.40
C ALA A 205 -1.20 -12.59 3.28
N GLN A 206 -1.95 -11.51 3.10
CA GLN A 206 -3.41 -11.55 2.88
C GLN A 206 -3.77 -11.70 1.41
N GLY A 207 -2.85 -11.33 0.53
CA GLY A 207 -3.05 -11.44 -0.91
C GLY A 207 -1.76 -11.29 -1.69
N ILE A 208 -1.88 -11.23 -3.01
CA ILE A 208 -0.78 -11.12 -3.96
C ILE A 208 -1.08 -10.03 -4.97
N LYS A 209 -0.10 -9.16 -5.23
CA LYS A 209 -0.12 -8.19 -6.32
C LYS A 209 0.61 -8.75 -7.53
N PHE A 210 -0.06 -8.77 -8.69
CA PHE A 210 0.54 -9.14 -9.97
C PHE A 210 0.78 -7.91 -10.85
N PHE A 211 1.83 -7.98 -11.67
CA PHE A 211 2.11 -7.10 -12.81
C PHE A 211 2.12 -7.88 -14.12
N GLY A 212 1.54 -9.08 -14.12
CA GLY A 212 1.55 -10.01 -15.23
C GLY A 212 2.68 -11.03 -15.14
N ALA A 213 2.49 -12.14 -15.83
CA ALA A 213 3.48 -13.18 -16.07
C ALA A 213 3.08 -13.96 -17.34
N ALA A 214 3.96 -14.81 -17.85
CA ALA A 214 3.63 -15.71 -18.96
C ALA A 214 2.35 -16.51 -18.62
N PRO A 215 1.43 -16.71 -19.57
CA PRO A 215 0.11 -17.31 -19.29
C PRO A 215 0.14 -18.60 -18.47
N PRO A 216 1.01 -19.59 -18.70
CA PRO A 216 1.04 -20.81 -17.88
C PRO A 216 1.47 -20.55 -16.41
N ILE A 217 2.34 -19.57 -16.19
CA ILE A 217 2.79 -19.16 -14.86
C ILE A 217 1.65 -18.43 -14.13
N MET A 218 0.99 -17.52 -14.82
CA MET A 218 -0.12 -16.74 -14.27
C MET A 218 -1.30 -17.64 -13.90
N GLU A 219 -1.65 -18.60 -14.78
CA GLU A 219 -2.69 -19.59 -14.53
C GLU A 219 -2.39 -20.44 -13.30
N ALA A 220 -1.15 -20.93 -13.18
CA ALA A 220 -0.71 -21.69 -12.02
C ALA A 220 -0.76 -20.88 -10.73
N ALA A 221 -0.30 -19.61 -10.76
CA ALA A 221 -0.29 -18.74 -9.61
C ALA A 221 -1.71 -18.38 -9.12
N LEU A 222 -2.61 -17.98 -10.03
CA LEU A 222 -3.99 -17.61 -9.69
C LEU A 222 -4.78 -18.83 -9.16
N THR A 223 -4.63 -19.98 -9.81
CA THR A 223 -5.28 -21.22 -9.36
C THR A 223 -4.80 -21.64 -7.98
N GLU A 224 -3.50 -21.60 -7.75
CA GLU A 224 -2.93 -21.94 -6.43
C GLU A 224 -3.36 -20.92 -5.36
N ALA A 225 -3.35 -19.62 -5.66
CA ALA A 225 -3.78 -18.59 -4.72
C ALA A 225 -5.23 -18.84 -4.27
N ARG A 226 -6.12 -19.19 -5.19
CA ARG A 226 -7.51 -19.56 -4.88
C ARG A 226 -7.55 -20.80 -3.99
N THR A 227 -6.74 -21.82 -4.28
CA THR A 227 -6.69 -23.07 -3.50
C THR A 227 -6.25 -22.84 -2.07
N VAL A 228 -5.26 -21.97 -1.84
CA VAL A 228 -4.76 -21.67 -0.49
C VAL A 228 -5.49 -20.50 0.19
N GLY A 229 -6.54 -19.97 -0.43
CA GLY A 229 -7.36 -18.89 0.12
C GLY A 229 -6.67 -17.54 0.19
N LEU A 230 -5.75 -17.24 -0.74
CA LEU A 230 -5.18 -15.91 -0.94
C LEU A 230 -6.02 -15.10 -1.92
N ARG A 231 -6.23 -13.83 -1.62
CA ARG A 231 -6.79 -12.87 -2.57
C ARG A 231 -5.71 -12.43 -3.55
N THR A 232 -6.15 -11.99 -4.73
CA THR A 232 -5.24 -11.58 -5.79
C THR A 232 -5.70 -10.27 -6.41
N THR A 233 -4.73 -9.42 -6.76
CA THR A 233 -5.00 -8.21 -7.53
C THR A 233 -3.98 -8.06 -8.63
N GLU A 234 -4.36 -7.49 -9.75
CA GLU A 234 -3.48 -7.38 -10.91
C GLU A 234 -3.53 -6.00 -11.55
N HIS A 235 -2.34 -5.46 -11.80
CA HIS A 235 -2.08 -4.45 -12.80
C HIS A 235 -1.83 -5.20 -14.11
N HIS A 236 -2.86 -5.36 -14.94
CA HIS A 236 -2.68 -6.03 -16.22
C HIS A 236 -1.67 -5.28 -17.08
N ALA A 237 -0.62 -5.97 -17.52
CA ALA A 237 0.39 -5.36 -18.36
C ALA A 237 -0.20 -5.04 -19.73
N GLN A 238 -0.29 -3.76 -20.09
CA GLN A 238 -0.89 -3.34 -21.35
C GLN A 238 -0.22 -3.99 -22.56
N LEU A 239 1.07 -4.32 -22.45
CA LEU A 239 1.83 -5.00 -23.50
C LEU A 239 1.51 -6.50 -23.63
N ASP A 240 0.65 -7.05 -22.78
CA ASP A 240 0.36 -8.48 -22.71
C ASP A 240 -1.14 -8.84 -22.68
N VAL A 241 -2.00 -7.85 -22.80
CA VAL A 241 -3.46 -8.02 -22.68
C VAL A 241 -4.09 -8.92 -23.75
N THR A 242 -3.41 -9.14 -24.87
CA THR A 242 -3.87 -10.11 -25.88
C THR A 242 -3.77 -11.56 -25.41
N ARG A 243 -2.84 -11.85 -24.52
CA ARG A 243 -2.61 -13.18 -23.97
C ARG A 243 -3.29 -13.41 -22.63
N MET A 244 -3.36 -12.37 -21.80
CA MET A 244 -3.88 -12.46 -20.45
C MET A 244 -4.61 -11.15 -20.08
N ASN A 245 -5.87 -11.05 -20.48
CA ASN A 245 -6.75 -9.92 -20.14
C ASN A 245 -7.66 -10.25 -18.95
N VAL A 246 -8.52 -9.30 -18.58
CA VAL A 246 -9.41 -9.43 -17.42
C VAL A 246 -10.40 -10.61 -17.55
N LEU A 247 -10.86 -10.96 -18.74
CA LEU A 247 -11.76 -12.12 -18.93
C LEU A 247 -11.07 -13.43 -18.56
N ARG A 248 -9.82 -13.59 -18.96
CA ARG A 248 -9.05 -14.79 -18.63
C ARG A 248 -8.66 -14.83 -17.16
N THR A 249 -8.15 -13.75 -16.62
CA THR A 249 -7.71 -13.71 -15.22
C THR A 249 -8.86 -13.84 -14.24
N SER A 250 -10.03 -13.24 -14.52
CA SER A 250 -11.24 -13.41 -13.70
C SER A 250 -11.74 -14.86 -13.71
N ALA A 251 -11.74 -15.52 -14.87
CA ALA A 251 -12.09 -16.95 -14.98
C ALA A 251 -11.13 -17.85 -14.16
N LEU A 252 -9.88 -17.45 -14.01
CA LEU A 252 -8.88 -18.14 -13.18
C LEU A 252 -8.98 -17.82 -11.69
N GLY A 253 -9.81 -16.84 -11.30
CA GLY A 253 -10.07 -16.49 -9.90
C GLY A 253 -9.37 -15.23 -9.41
N LEU A 254 -8.96 -14.33 -10.30
CA LEU A 254 -8.51 -13.00 -9.90
C LEU A 254 -9.62 -12.30 -9.10
N THR A 255 -9.28 -11.75 -7.93
CA THR A 255 -10.29 -11.15 -7.04
C THR A 255 -10.50 -9.65 -7.24
N SER A 256 -9.51 -8.95 -7.79
CA SER A 256 -9.63 -7.55 -8.18
C SER A 256 -8.62 -7.20 -9.27
N MET A 257 -8.92 -6.17 -10.04
CA MET A 257 -7.98 -5.57 -10.98
C MET A 257 -7.68 -4.13 -10.58
N GLU A 258 -6.51 -3.65 -10.98
CA GLU A 258 -6.06 -2.30 -10.76
C GLU A 258 -6.03 -1.53 -12.08
N HIS A 259 -6.30 -0.22 -12.03
CA HIS A 259 -6.13 0.72 -13.16
C HIS A 259 -6.95 0.41 -14.41
N TRP A 260 -7.91 -0.52 -14.35
CA TRP A 260 -8.76 -0.98 -15.48
C TRP A 260 -8.02 -1.44 -16.75
N TYR A 261 -6.68 -1.58 -16.73
CA TYR A 261 -5.95 -2.14 -17.87
C TYR A 261 -6.40 -3.58 -18.14
N GLY A 262 -6.49 -3.93 -19.42
CA GLY A 262 -6.99 -5.25 -19.86
C GLY A 262 -8.52 -5.34 -19.92
N LEU A 263 -9.27 -4.35 -19.39
CA LEU A 263 -10.72 -4.32 -19.44
C LEU A 263 -11.23 -3.72 -20.77
N PRO A 264 -10.83 -2.50 -21.18
CA PRO A 264 -11.27 -1.98 -22.47
C PRO A 264 -10.86 -2.90 -23.63
N GLU A 265 -9.66 -3.48 -23.60
CA GLU A 265 -9.19 -4.41 -24.62
C GLU A 265 -10.07 -5.68 -24.71
N ALA A 266 -10.63 -6.13 -23.59
CA ALA A 266 -11.53 -7.29 -23.54
C ALA A 266 -12.95 -6.99 -24.04
N LEU A 267 -13.34 -5.73 -24.12
CA LEU A 267 -14.69 -5.32 -24.52
C LEU A 267 -14.90 -5.19 -26.04
N PHE A 268 -13.86 -5.31 -26.85
CA PHE A 268 -14.01 -5.28 -28.30
C PHE A 268 -14.67 -6.57 -28.81
N GLU A 269 -15.69 -6.41 -29.65
CA GLU A 269 -16.45 -7.54 -30.16
C GLU A 269 -15.60 -8.42 -31.09
N GLY A 270 -15.64 -9.71 -30.84
CA GLY A 270 -15.01 -10.74 -31.67
C GLY A 270 -13.48 -10.74 -31.67
N ARG A 271 -12.86 -9.88 -30.88
CA ARG A 271 -11.39 -9.78 -30.80
C ARG A 271 -10.93 -9.21 -29.45
N VAL A 272 -9.71 -9.56 -29.07
CA VAL A 272 -8.93 -8.84 -28.06
C VAL A 272 -7.87 -8.06 -28.80
N ILE A 273 -7.77 -6.77 -28.53
CA ILE A 273 -6.79 -5.91 -29.19
C ILE A 273 -5.71 -5.45 -28.23
N GLN A 274 -4.53 -5.26 -28.78
CA GLN A 274 -3.40 -4.57 -28.16
C GLN A 274 -3.02 -3.46 -29.14
N ASP A 275 -3.62 -2.28 -28.94
CA ASP A 275 -3.55 -1.17 -29.88
C ASP A 275 -2.95 0.05 -29.16
N TYR A 276 -1.62 0.08 -29.13
CA TYR A 276 -0.85 1.17 -28.58
C TYR A 276 0.01 1.83 -29.66
N PRO A 277 0.29 3.14 -29.55
CA PRO A 277 1.15 3.83 -30.50
C PRO A 277 2.58 3.30 -30.48
N VAL A 278 3.32 3.51 -31.58
CA VAL A 278 4.70 3.01 -31.73
C VAL A 278 5.65 3.60 -30.70
N ASP A 279 5.35 4.82 -30.26
CA ASP A 279 6.10 5.58 -29.25
C ASP A 279 5.55 5.41 -27.83
N TYR A 280 4.77 4.35 -27.58
CA TYR A 280 4.17 4.09 -26.28
C TYR A 280 5.20 4.05 -25.16
N ASN A 281 5.11 5.00 -24.25
CA ASN A 281 6.01 5.09 -23.11
C ASN A 281 5.37 4.45 -21.87
N TYR A 282 5.73 3.20 -21.60
CA TYR A 282 5.23 2.44 -20.44
C TYR A 282 5.59 3.10 -19.10
N GLN A 283 6.70 3.82 -19.00
CA GLN A 283 7.12 4.47 -17.77
C GLN A 283 6.38 5.80 -17.49
N ASN A 284 5.71 6.35 -18.48
CA ASN A 284 4.90 7.55 -18.32
C ASN A 284 3.46 7.17 -17.96
N GLU A 285 3.11 7.32 -16.69
CA GLU A 285 1.79 6.94 -16.19
C GLU A 285 0.65 7.76 -16.81
N ALA A 286 0.84 9.05 -17.00
CA ALA A 286 -0.14 9.90 -17.68
C ALA A 286 -0.39 9.44 -19.13
N HIS A 287 0.65 9.06 -19.85
CA HIS A 287 0.55 8.49 -21.20
C HIS A 287 -0.21 7.15 -21.18
N ARG A 288 0.09 6.26 -20.22
CA ARG A 288 -0.62 4.98 -20.05
C ARG A 288 -2.12 5.20 -19.82
N PHE A 289 -2.49 6.10 -18.93
CA PHE A 289 -3.89 6.41 -18.65
C PHE A 289 -4.59 7.03 -19.86
N SER A 290 -3.92 7.91 -20.59
CA SER A 290 -4.48 8.52 -21.81
C SER A 290 -4.79 7.48 -22.88
N GLU A 291 -3.89 6.52 -23.10
CA GLU A 291 -4.08 5.45 -24.08
C GLU A 291 -5.18 4.46 -23.62
N ALA A 292 -5.24 4.09 -22.35
CA ALA A 292 -6.34 3.30 -21.82
C ALA A 292 -7.68 4.04 -21.98
N GLY A 293 -7.72 5.35 -21.72
CA GLY A 293 -8.91 6.18 -21.97
C GLY A 293 -9.33 6.24 -23.43
N ARG A 294 -8.39 6.27 -24.36
CA ARG A 294 -8.65 6.19 -25.80
C ARG A 294 -9.33 4.86 -26.16
N LEU A 295 -8.83 3.76 -25.63
CA LEU A 295 -9.43 2.43 -25.86
C LEU A 295 -10.83 2.32 -25.25
N TRP A 296 -11.07 2.87 -24.08
CA TRP A 296 -12.39 2.95 -23.47
C TRP A 296 -13.42 3.63 -24.37
N LYS A 297 -13.04 4.74 -25.00
CA LYS A 297 -13.90 5.47 -25.93
C LYS A 297 -14.31 4.65 -27.16
N GLN A 298 -13.48 3.68 -27.55
CA GLN A 298 -13.67 2.84 -28.72
C GLN A 298 -14.29 1.47 -28.42
N ALA A 299 -14.25 1.05 -27.16
CA ALA A 299 -14.80 -0.23 -26.70
C ALA A 299 -16.33 -0.23 -26.69
N ALA A 300 -16.93 -1.21 -26.02
CA ALA A 300 -18.38 -1.30 -25.92
C ALA A 300 -18.97 -0.10 -25.15
N ALA A 301 -20.12 0.40 -25.62
CA ALA A 301 -20.85 1.44 -24.91
C ALA A 301 -21.26 0.94 -23.51
N PRO A 302 -21.22 1.81 -22.48
CA PRO A 302 -21.68 1.45 -21.13
C PRO A 302 -23.10 0.88 -21.15
N PHE A 303 -23.32 -0.17 -20.37
CA PHE A 303 -24.59 -0.88 -20.25
C PHE A 303 -25.07 -1.58 -21.53
N SER A 304 -24.23 -1.70 -22.56
CA SER A 304 -24.52 -2.56 -23.70
C SER A 304 -24.40 -4.04 -23.32
N PRO A 305 -24.95 -4.98 -24.11
CA PRO A 305 -24.81 -6.43 -23.84
C PRO A 305 -23.36 -6.90 -23.74
N ARG A 306 -22.43 -6.21 -24.40
CA ARG A 306 -21.00 -6.52 -24.33
C ARG A 306 -20.33 -6.00 -23.04
N TRP A 307 -20.88 -4.92 -22.49
CA TRP A 307 -20.41 -4.36 -21.22
C TRP A 307 -20.84 -5.23 -20.02
N ASN A 308 -22.06 -5.77 -20.06
CA ASN A 308 -22.63 -6.64 -19.03
C ASN A 308 -22.14 -8.08 -19.17
#